data_8596b773cb0c81a52e42f8eb5bb5e1a1
#
_entry.id   8596b773cb0c81a52e42f8eb5bb5e1a1
#
_cell.length_a   1.000
_cell.length_b   1.000
_cell.length_c   1.000
_cell.angle_alpha   90.00
_cell.angle_beta   90.00
_cell.angle_gamma   90.00
#
_symmetry.space_group_name_H-M   'P 1'
#
loop_
_entity.id
_entity.type
_entity.pdbx_description
1 polymer ?
#
loop_
_entity_poly.entity_id
_entity_poly.type
_entity_poly.pdbx_seq_one_letter_code
_entity_poly.pdbx_strand_id
1 'polypeptide(L)'
;MKNFKRIISLLLSLIISATLLISCDWVLFIPVNTTSKGLPEYTLTENYVEETKNLLKQAENTTLNNKTTIEINFAWSQFIDRYYEIATQANVSFILFASDSENEEYKQAYLFANNSYSELYGLYTDSLKRIYNSPSSETFFYGWTKEEIDAILNHDEEVVALEQENSELEVEYASLDDDEFTDGAVEIYKQIIKNNNKIASKFGFENYYEYASKTVYERDYSKTELAFFRDSVANMIVPLADKVISGLSEQKELLTSNELSIVSQLVYNDYDKTKVNYWKNYLNSYQDSSLKSKLSHAFDNQNVTFANGANSREMAFTANLPSKNKSYCYFGPGYQDVFTVAHEIGHYSAGLTLGIESVSMDLKETHSQANEMLLLDYLSTEISPNAYEVLKSSIIGEALASIVICSIIDEFEYRVFTQKSVDEFTSEDFDGLMSEVCEKYGGVDYVNEKFTDINLYWRKVVVEQPIYYISYATSGFSAINLYVSACANRQEARESYDRLISLSDTSLGFVGSLKSAGLVNPFTAEAFKTFQDYVLGSGELTPVEPLA
;
A
#
# COMPACT_ATOMS: atom_id res chain seq x y z
N MET A 1 -5.74 21.25 22.45
CA MET A 1 -4.35 20.98 22.06
C MET A 1 -4.09 19.54 21.62
N LYS A 2 -4.46 18.50 22.39
CA LYS A 2 -4.29 17.10 21.95
C LYS A 2 -4.95 16.81 20.58
N ASN A 3 -6.17 17.28 20.34
CA ASN A 3 -6.87 17.12 19.06
C ASN A 3 -6.24 17.96 17.93
N PHE A 4 -5.67 19.11 18.24
CA PHE A 4 -5.00 19.97 17.26
C PHE A 4 -3.65 19.38 16.79
N LYS A 5 -2.87 18.83 17.73
CA LYS A 5 -1.66 18.07 17.43
C LYS A 5 -1.95 16.87 16.53
N ARG A 6 -3.03 16.12 16.84
CA ARG A 6 -3.49 14.98 16.05
C ARG A 6 -3.84 15.37 14.62
N ILE A 7 -4.52 16.51 14.43
CA ILE A 7 -4.90 17.04 13.12
C ILE A 7 -3.66 17.40 12.28
N ILE A 8 -2.64 18.00 12.86
CA ILE A 8 -1.41 18.41 12.14
C ILE A 8 -0.51 17.22 11.80
N SER A 9 -0.36 16.26 12.70
CA SER A 9 0.34 15.00 12.43
C SER A 9 -0.28 14.23 11.25
N LEU A 10 -1.61 14.29 11.13
CA LEU A 10 -2.38 13.67 10.04
C LEU A 10 -2.13 14.31 8.67
N LEU A 11 -1.83 15.61 8.61
CA LEU A 11 -1.49 16.28 7.35
C LEU A 11 -0.18 15.76 6.74
N LEU A 12 0.79 15.40 7.58
CA LEU A 12 2.07 14.82 7.13
C LEU A 12 1.89 13.41 6.53
N SER A 13 0.94 12.63 7.03
CA SER A 13 0.70 11.27 6.56
C SER A 13 -0.08 11.18 5.23
N LEU A 14 -0.84 12.21 4.87
CA LEU A 14 -1.63 12.24 3.63
C LEU A 14 -0.78 12.37 2.36
N ILE A 15 0.47 12.86 2.47
CA ILE A 15 1.35 13.06 1.30
C ILE A 15 1.92 11.75 0.80
N ILE A 16 2.29 10.85 1.71
CA ILE A 16 2.83 9.54 1.37
C ILE A 16 1.80 8.71 0.60
N SER A 17 0.50 8.90 0.87
CA SER A 17 -0.56 8.16 0.18
C SER A 17 -0.97 8.74 -1.18
N ALA A 18 -0.67 10.00 -1.48
CA ALA A 18 -1.02 10.62 -2.78
C ALA A 18 0.02 10.37 -3.88
N THR A 19 1.29 10.14 -3.51
CA THR A 19 2.38 9.82 -4.45
C THR A 19 2.48 8.33 -4.81
N LEU A 20 1.84 7.43 -4.05
CA LEU A 20 1.90 5.98 -4.22
C LEU A 20 0.91 5.39 -5.26
N LEU A 21 0.20 6.22 -6.03
CA LEU A 21 -0.88 5.76 -6.91
C LEU A 21 -0.53 5.72 -8.41
N ILE A 22 0.76 5.67 -8.78
CA ILE A 22 1.15 5.59 -10.19
C ILE A 22 1.95 4.30 -10.42
N SER A 23 1.30 3.24 -10.83
CA SER A 23 1.91 2.24 -11.71
C SER A 23 0.88 1.25 -12.26
N CYS A 24 0.91 1.08 -13.51
CA CYS A 24 0.79 -0.06 -14.43
C CYS A 24 -0.05 0.22 -15.66
N ASP A 25 0.57 0.09 -16.81
CA ASP A 25 0.04 0.35 -18.15
C ASP A 25 -0.48 -0.89 -18.88
N TRP A 26 -1.43 -0.62 -19.82
CA TRP A 26 -1.78 -1.17 -21.15
C TRP A 26 -2.70 -2.41 -21.21
N VAL A 27 -3.75 -2.56 -21.99
CA VAL A 27 -4.50 -1.90 -23.10
C VAL A 27 -5.79 -2.69 -23.43
N LEU A 28 -6.90 -1.99 -23.79
CA LEU A 28 -7.98 -2.22 -24.78
C LEU A 28 -9.37 -2.77 -24.36
N PHE A 29 -10.30 -1.85 -24.41
CA PHE A 29 -11.67 -1.65 -24.94
C PHE A 29 -12.85 -2.60 -24.64
N ILE A 30 -13.94 -2.12 -24.05
CA ILE A 30 -15.28 -1.70 -24.51
C ILE A 30 -16.20 -1.23 -23.34
N PRO A 31 -17.13 -0.28 -23.51
CA PRO A 31 -17.64 0.59 -22.46
C PRO A 31 -18.98 0.18 -21.79
N VAL A 32 -19.11 0.42 -20.49
CA VAL A 32 -20.37 0.78 -19.84
C VAL A 32 -20.09 1.76 -18.69
N ASN A 33 -20.56 2.98 -18.81
CA ASN A 33 -20.43 4.06 -17.86
C ASN A 33 -21.38 3.84 -16.66
N THR A 34 -20.86 3.70 -15.45
CA THR A 34 -21.65 3.80 -14.23
C THR A 34 -20.90 4.62 -13.19
N THR A 35 -21.10 5.95 -13.21
CA THR A 35 -20.76 6.77 -12.05
C THR A 35 -21.59 6.32 -10.85
N SER A 36 -20.93 5.86 -9.78
CA SER A 36 -21.65 5.44 -8.60
C SER A 36 -22.15 6.65 -7.81
N LYS A 37 -23.32 6.53 -7.22
CA LYS A 37 -23.95 7.58 -6.42
C LYS A 37 -23.17 7.96 -5.16
N GLY A 38 -22.17 7.15 -4.75
CA GLY A 38 -21.36 7.39 -3.56
C GLY A 38 -20.16 8.29 -3.79
N LEU A 39 -19.73 8.54 -5.03
CA LEU A 39 -18.64 9.48 -5.33
C LEU A 39 -19.15 10.92 -5.21
N PRO A 40 -18.50 11.80 -4.43
CA PRO A 40 -18.81 13.22 -4.41
C PRO A 40 -18.62 13.86 -5.79
N GLU A 41 -19.38 14.91 -6.06
CA GLU A 41 -19.18 15.73 -7.24
C GLU A 41 -17.85 16.49 -7.15
N TYR A 42 -17.13 16.58 -8.27
CA TYR A 42 -15.95 17.44 -8.38
C TYR A 42 -16.37 18.90 -8.50
N THR A 43 -15.96 19.74 -7.56
CA THR A 43 -16.39 21.14 -7.46
C THR A 43 -15.25 22.12 -7.16
N LEU A 44 -13.99 21.69 -7.21
CA LEU A 44 -12.84 22.53 -6.89
C LEU A 44 -12.69 23.66 -7.92
N THR A 45 -12.49 24.89 -7.43
CA THR A 45 -12.29 26.08 -8.25
C THR A 45 -11.07 26.87 -7.78
N GLU A 46 -10.48 27.69 -8.67
CA GLU A 46 -9.39 28.60 -8.31
C GLU A 46 -9.75 29.49 -7.11
N ASN A 47 -10.98 30.03 -7.09
CA ASN A 47 -11.44 30.88 -5.99
C ASN A 47 -11.44 30.13 -4.65
N TYR A 48 -11.84 28.85 -4.66
CA TYR A 48 -11.81 28.03 -3.44
C TYR A 48 -10.39 27.82 -2.92
N VAL A 49 -9.44 27.59 -3.81
CA VAL A 49 -8.01 27.44 -3.48
C VAL A 49 -7.45 28.74 -2.91
N GLU A 50 -7.72 29.88 -3.56
CA GLU A 50 -7.26 31.19 -3.09
C GLU A 50 -7.87 31.59 -1.72
N GLU A 51 -9.15 31.30 -1.49
CA GLU A 51 -9.77 31.48 -0.17
C GLU A 51 -9.07 30.60 0.90
N THR A 52 -8.68 29.37 0.55
CA THR A 52 -7.97 28.47 1.45
C THR A 52 -6.56 28.99 1.79
N LYS A 53 -5.83 29.51 0.79
CA LYS A 53 -4.54 30.20 1.02
C LYS A 53 -4.69 31.40 1.96
N ASN A 54 -5.78 32.14 1.84
CA ASN A 54 -6.06 33.29 2.73
C ASN A 54 -6.36 32.81 4.17
N LEU A 55 -7.08 31.71 4.35
CA LEU A 55 -7.30 31.11 5.67
C LEU A 55 -5.99 30.65 6.31
N LEU A 56 -5.09 30.04 5.55
CA LEU A 56 -3.75 29.69 6.04
C LEU A 56 -3.00 30.92 6.55
N LYS A 57 -2.96 32.02 5.76
CA LYS A 57 -2.33 33.28 6.17
C LYS A 57 -2.98 33.86 7.44
N GLN A 58 -4.29 33.76 7.59
CA GLN A 58 -5.00 34.21 8.79
C GLN A 58 -4.62 33.35 10.00
N ALA A 59 -4.55 32.01 9.86
CA ALA A 59 -4.16 31.10 10.91
C ALA A 59 -2.72 31.36 11.39
N GLU A 60 -1.79 31.53 10.46
CA GLU A 60 -0.41 31.92 10.73
C GLU A 60 -0.33 33.25 11.49
N ASN A 61 -0.96 34.29 10.97
CA ASN A 61 -0.96 35.63 11.60
C ASN A 61 -1.58 35.61 13.00
N THR A 62 -2.66 34.84 13.20
CA THR A 62 -3.31 34.69 14.51
C THR A 62 -2.34 34.06 15.51
N THR A 63 -1.53 33.08 15.07
CA THR A 63 -0.52 32.42 15.90
C THR A 63 0.66 33.37 16.19
N LEU A 64 1.21 34.02 15.17
CA LEU A 64 2.37 34.92 15.32
C LEU A 64 2.07 36.16 16.17
N ASN A 65 0.81 36.62 16.22
CA ASN A 65 0.38 37.75 17.05
C ASN A 65 -0.01 37.31 18.48
N ASN A 66 0.35 36.12 18.93
CA ASN A 66 0.10 35.60 20.28
C ASN A 66 -1.37 35.75 20.74
N LYS A 67 -2.31 35.48 19.84
CA LYS A 67 -3.73 35.44 20.19
C LYS A 67 -4.03 34.29 21.16
N THR A 68 -5.23 34.28 21.71
CA THR A 68 -5.63 33.20 22.63
C THR A 68 -5.60 31.84 21.93
N THR A 69 -5.36 30.77 22.69
CA THR A 69 -5.37 29.38 22.16
C THR A 69 -6.70 29.07 21.45
N ILE A 70 -7.82 29.65 21.91
CA ILE A 70 -9.13 29.45 21.27
C ILE A 70 -9.14 30.09 19.86
N GLU A 71 -8.65 31.32 19.72
CA GLU A 71 -8.59 32.01 18.43
C GLU A 71 -7.64 31.29 17.46
N ILE A 72 -6.49 30.83 17.95
CA ILE A 72 -5.52 30.06 17.17
C ILE A 72 -6.17 28.76 16.68
N ASN A 73 -6.73 27.95 17.57
CA ASN A 73 -7.37 26.68 17.20
C ASN A 73 -8.52 26.89 16.21
N PHE A 74 -9.32 27.93 16.37
CA PHE A 74 -10.41 28.24 15.46
C PHE A 74 -9.89 28.61 14.05
N ALA A 75 -8.87 29.45 13.96
CA ALA A 75 -8.31 29.84 12.67
C ALA A 75 -7.69 28.65 11.92
N TRP A 76 -6.96 27.79 12.64
CA TRP A 76 -6.39 26.59 12.05
C TRP A 76 -7.45 25.57 11.65
N SER A 77 -8.51 25.36 12.44
CA SER A 77 -9.57 24.42 12.07
C SER A 77 -10.26 24.82 10.76
N GLN A 78 -10.49 26.12 10.53
CA GLN A 78 -11.08 26.61 9.28
C GLN A 78 -10.19 26.34 8.05
N PHE A 79 -8.87 26.50 8.19
CA PHE A 79 -7.92 26.15 7.14
C PHE A 79 -7.92 24.64 6.89
N ILE A 80 -7.82 23.84 7.95
CA ILE A 80 -7.74 22.38 7.87
C ILE A 80 -8.99 21.77 7.23
N ASP A 81 -10.18 22.24 7.58
CA ASP A 81 -11.43 21.76 6.96
C ASP A 81 -11.43 22.00 5.44
N ARG A 82 -10.94 23.16 5.01
CA ARG A 82 -10.82 23.48 3.58
C ARG A 82 -9.71 22.70 2.89
N TYR A 83 -8.59 22.48 3.56
CA TYR A 83 -7.50 21.67 3.05
C TYR A 83 -7.94 20.22 2.83
N TYR A 84 -8.69 19.63 3.77
CA TYR A 84 -9.27 18.30 3.59
C TYR A 84 -10.28 18.22 2.44
N GLU A 85 -11.03 19.29 2.19
CA GLU A 85 -11.90 19.31 1.01
C GLU A 85 -11.06 19.29 -0.28
N ILE A 86 -9.95 20.03 -0.35
CA ILE A 86 -9.05 20.01 -1.52
C ILE A 86 -8.42 18.63 -1.69
N ALA A 87 -7.96 18.00 -0.62
CA ALA A 87 -7.46 16.62 -0.66
C ALA A 87 -8.54 15.63 -1.16
N THR A 88 -9.78 15.80 -0.69
CA THR A 88 -10.92 15.02 -1.19
C THR A 88 -11.15 15.24 -2.68
N GLN A 89 -11.12 16.47 -3.14
CA GLN A 89 -11.33 16.81 -4.54
C GLN A 89 -10.19 16.31 -5.45
N ALA A 90 -8.96 16.25 -4.94
CA ALA A 90 -7.83 15.63 -5.64
C ALA A 90 -8.09 14.12 -5.85
N ASN A 91 -8.51 13.41 -4.83
CA ASN A 91 -8.84 11.99 -4.95
C ASN A 91 -10.10 11.74 -5.81
N VAL A 92 -11.13 12.58 -5.72
CA VAL A 92 -12.31 12.50 -6.60
C VAL A 92 -11.90 12.70 -8.05
N SER A 93 -11.09 13.71 -8.35
CA SER A 93 -10.62 13.98 -9.72
C SER A 93 -9.75 12.84 -10.27
N PHE A 94 -8.94 12.21 -9.43
CA PHE A 94 -8.16 11.03 -9.82
C PHE A 94 -9.08 9.84 -10.16
N ILE A 95 -10.11 9.56 -9.36
CA ILE A 95 -11.10 8.50 -9.65
C ILE A 95 -11.82 8.78 -10.99
N LEU A 96 -12.20 10.02 -11.25
CA LEU A 96 -12.82 10.42 -12.52
C LEU A 96 -11.84 10.22 -13.70
N PHE A 97 -10.60 10.67 -13.56
CA PHE A 97 -9.55 10.48 -14.56
C PHE A 97 -9.22 9.00 -14.78
N ALA A 98 -9.16 8.19 -13.72
CA ALA A 98 -8.98 6.74 -13.85
C ALA A 98 -10.18 6.07 -14.56
N SER A 99 -11.38 6.62 -14.42
CA SER A 99 -12.60 6.09 -15.07
C SER A 99 -12.65 6.39 -16.58
N ASP A 100 -12.03 7.49 -17.03
CA ASP A 100 -11.92 7.85 -18.45
C ASP A 100 -10.67 8.75 -18.64
N SER A 101 -9.52 8.13 -18.91
CA SER A 101 -8.22 8.80 -19.00
C SER A 101 -8.04 9.67 -20.25
N GLU A 102 -8.88 9.52 -21.27
CA GLU A 102 -8.89 10.37 -22.47
C GLU A 102 -9.84 11.56 -22.34
N ASN A 103 -10.64 11.61 -21.27
CA ASN A 103 -11.51 12.75 -21.01
C ASN A 103 -10.67 13.96 -20.54
N GLU A 104 -10.53 14.94 -21.43
CA GLU A 104 -9.71 16.13 -21.17
C GLU A 104 -10.20 16.94 -19.97
N GLU A 105 -11.51 16.98 -19.69
CA GLU A 105 -12.07 17.66 -18.53
C GLU A 105 -11.63 16.96 -17.22
N TYR A 106 -11.66 15.63 -17.17
CA TYR A 106 -11.19 14.86 -16.01
C TYR A 106 -9.69 14.98 -15.80
N LYS A 107 -8.92 14.97 -16.89
CA LYS A 107 -7.47 15.15 -16.85
C LYS A 107 -7.10 16.55 -16.31
N GLN A 108 -7.75 17.59 -16.80
CA GLN A 108 -7.50 18.95 -16.32
C GLN A 108 -7.96 19.12 -14.86
N ALA A 109 -9.08 18.53 -14.47
CA ALA A 109 -9.54 18.52 -13.09
C ALA A 109 -8.51 17.85 -12.16
N TYR A 110 -7.97 16.72 -12.56
CA TYR A 110 -6.93 15.99 -11.81
C TYR A 110 -5.65 16.82 -11.68
N LEU A 111 -5.13 17.35 -12.77
CA LEU A 111 -3.92 18.19 -12.75
C LEU A 111 -4.10 19.43 -11.88
N PHE A 112 -5.23 20.12 -12.01
CA PHE A 112 -5.53 21.30 -11.21
C PHE A 112 -5.64 20.97 -9.72
N ALA A 113 -6.38 19.93 -9.36
CA ALA A 113 -6.60 19.56 -7.97
C ALA A 113 -5.30 19.07 -7.28
N ASN A 114 -4.52 18.24 -7.98
CA ASN A 114 -3.25 17.73 -7.47
C ASN A 114 -2.21 18.85 -7.28
N ASN A 115 -2.07 19.74 -8.27
CA ASN A 115 -1.18 20.91 -8.16
C ASN A 115 -1.61 21.83 -7.02
N SER A 116 -2.92 22.08 -6.87
CA SER A 116 -3.46 22.93 -5.79
C SER A 116 -3.21 22.33 -4.41
N TYR A 117 -3.34 21.02 -4.29
CA TYR A 117 -3.05 20.29 -3.05
C TYR A 117 -1.56 20.40 -2.68
N SER A 118 -0.66 20.14 -3.64
CA SER A 118 0.79 20.19 -3.44
C SER A 118 1.26 21.60 -3.11
N GLU A 119 0.76 22.62 -3.82
CA GLU A 119 1.08 24.03 -3.53
C GLU A 119 0.66 24.43 -2.11
N LEU A 120 -0.57 24.09 -1.72
CA LEU A 120 -1.07 24.39 -0.37
C LEU A 120 -0.28 23.69 0.72
N TYR A 121 0.19 22.47 0.46
CA TYR A 121 1.07 21.78 1.38
C TYR A 121 2.40 22.50 1.58
N GLY A 122 3.05 22.93 0.51
CA GLY A 122 4.26 23.74 0.59
C GLY A 122 4.06 25.02 1.39
N LEU A 123 2.99 25.77 1.11
CA LEU A 123 2.64 26.98 1.87
C LEU A 123 2.35 26.70 3.35
N TYR A 124 1.73 25.57 3.64
CA TYR A 124 1.43 25.15 5.01
C TYR A 124 2.71 24.82 5.79
N THR A 125 3.61 24.03 5.22
CA THR A 125 4.91 23.70 5.84
C THR A 125 5.76 24.96 6.06
N ASP A 126 5.77 25.88 5.12
CA ASP A 126 6.44 27.18 5.27
C ASP A 126 5.85 28.03 6.40
N SER A 127 4.52 28.03 6.55
CA SER A 127 3.85 28.69 7.68
C SER A 127 4.29 28.08 9.02
N LEU A 128 4.37 26.77 9.10
CA LEU A 128 4.83 26.07 10.32
C LEU A 128 6.29 26.40 10.64
N LYS A 129 7.19 26.47 9.64
CA LYS A 129 8.59 26.91 9.81
C LYS A 129 8.67 28.34 10.35
N ARG A 130 7.88 29.27 9.80
CA ARG A 130 7.84 30.65 10.31
C ARG A 130 7.35 30.71 11.75
N ILE A 131 6.35 29.93 12.12
CA ILE A 131 5.85 29.86 13.51
C ILE A 131 6.93 29.27 14.42
N TYR A 132 7.62 28.21 14.00
CA TYR A 132 8.69 27.59 14.76
C TYR A 132 9.83 28.57 15.07
N ASN A 133 10.21 29.41 14.12
CA ASN A 133 11.25 30.43 14.28
C ASN A 133 10.74 31.71 14.97
N SER A 134 9.55 31.70 15.52
CA SER A 134 8.92 32.85 16.17
C SER A 134 8.85 32.68 17.71
N PRO A 135 8.57 33.75 18.45
CA PRO A 135 8.28 33.66 19.90
C PRO A 135 7.07 32.80 20.26
N SER A 136 6.20 32.51 19.29
CA SER A 136 5.00 31.67 19.49
C SER A 136 5.31 30.16 19.44
N SER A 137 6.54 29.77 19.10
CA SER A 137 6.97 28.38 18.89
C SER A 137 6.65 27.49 20.08
N GLU A 138 7.10 27.86 21.28
CA GLU A 138 6.94 27.05 22.49
C GLU A 138 5.45 26.81 22.82
N THR A 139 4.59 27.79 22.60
CA THR A 139 3.16 27.66 22.84
C THR A 139 2.46 26.84 21.77
N PHE A 140 2.81 27.06 20.50
CA PHE A 140 2.16 26.38 19.37
C PHE A 140 2.53 24.91 19.29
N PHE A 141 3.82 24.60 19.43
CA PHE A 141 4.34 23.22 19.38
C PHE A 141 4.36 22.53 20.76
N TYR A 142 3.65 23.08 21.76
CA TYR A 142 3.58 22.43 23.06
C TYR A 142 3.04 21.00 22.98
N GLY A 143 3.85 20.05 23.44
CA GLY A 143 3.51 18.63 23.46
C GLY A 143 3.80 17.90 22.14
N TRP A 144 4.43 18.52 21.16
CA TRP A 144 4.98 17.85 19.99
C TRP A 144 6.30 17.19 20.36
N THR A 145 6.59 16.03 19.76
CA THR A 145 7.92 15.40 19.85
C THR A 145 8.90 16.11 18.94
N LYS A 146 10.18 15.87 19.18
CA LYS A 146 11.23 16.41 18.32
C LYS A 146 11.09 15.87 16.90
N GLU A 147 10.79 14.58 16.78
CA GLU A 147 10.61 13.90 15.50
C GLU A 147 9.46 14.50 14.68
N GLU A 148 8.32 14.81 15.34
CA GLU A 148 7.19 15.46 14.67
C GLU A 148 7.53 16.88 14.20
N ILE A 149 8.33 17.60 14.95
CA ILE A 149 8.79 18.96 14.59
C ILE A 149 9.82 18.86 13.46
N ASP A 150 10.79 17.98 13.57
CA ASP A 150 11.84 17.79 12.57
C ASP A 150 11.22 17.37 11.21
N ALA A 151 10.22 16.52 11.20
CA ALA A 151 9.52 16.12 9.98
C ALA A 151 8.86 17.30 9.23
N ILE A 152 8.42 18.33 9.96
CA ILE A 152 7.83 19.55 9.36
C ILE A 152 8.93 20.53 8.92
N LEU A 153 9.97 20.69 9.74
CA LEU A 153 10.99 21.71 9.52
C LEU A 153 11.99 21.32 8.43
N ASN A 154 12.19 20.04 8.25
CA ASN A 154 13.16 19.49 7.29
C ASN A 154 12.65 19.51 5.84
N HIS A 155 11.59 20.22 5.55
CA HIS A 155 11.21 20.58 4.17
C HIS A 155 12.19 21.64 3.65
N ASP A 156 13.45 21.21 3.48
CA ASP A 156 14.56 22.00 2.92
C ASP A 156 14.29 22.20 1.43
N GLU A 157 14.51 23.43 0.90
CA GLU A 157 14.36 23.72 -0.53
C GLU A 157 15.18 22.76 -1.41
N GLU A 158 16.34 22.29 -0.91
CA GLU A 158 17.15 21.30 -1.60
C GLU A 158 16.48 19.92 -1.62
N VAL A 159 15.80 19.53 -0.55
CA VAL A 159 15.02 18.27 -0.52
C VAL A 159 13.88 18.32 -1.53
N VAL A 160 13.12 19.41 -1.54
CA VAL A 160 12.04 19.61 -2.52
C VAL A 160 12.56 19.56 -3.96
N ALA A 161 13.72 20.18 -4.22
CA ALA A 161 14.33 20.15 -5.56
C ALA A 161 14.76 18.72 -5.96
N LEU A 162 15.29 17.93 -5.01
CA LEU A 162 15.67 16.54 -5.25
C LEU A 162 14.45 15.63 -5.46
N GLU A 163 13.38 15.84 -4.71
CA GLU A 163 12.10 15.12 -4.90
C GLU A 163 11.46 15.45 -6.25
N GLN A 164 11.55 16.74 -6.67
CA GLN A 164 11.08 17.15 -8.00
C GLN A 164 11.94 16.52 -9.10
N GLU A 165 13.26 16.48 -8.94
CA GLU A 165 14.15 15.81 -9.89
C GLU A 165 13.84 14.31 -9.97
N ASN A 166 13.55 13.64 -8.85
CA ASN A 166 13.12 12.25 -8.86
C ASN A 166 11.81 12.07 -9.65
N SER A 167 10.82 12.95 -9.47
CA SER A 167 9.56 12.88 -10.22
C SER A 167 9.77 13.11 -11.73
N GLU A 168 10.72 13.98 -12.12
CA GLU A 168 11.10 14.15 -13.52
C GLU A 168 11.77 12.90 -14.09
N LEU A 169 12.62 12.23 -13.29
CA LEU A 169 13.26 10.96 -13.65
C LEU A 169 12.25 9.81 -13.78
N GLU A 170 11.21 9.75 -12.94
CA GLU A 170 10.11 8.79 -13.07
C GLU A 170 9.34 8.99 -14.39
N VAL A 171 9.11 10.25 -14.81
CA VAL A 171 8.49 10.56 -16.10
C VAL A 171 9.40 10.16 -17.26
N GLU A 172 10.71 10.39 -17.16
CA GLU A 172 11.70 9.95 -18.14
C GLU A 172 11.71 8.42 -18.24
N TYR A 173 11.74 7.73 -17.10
CA TYR A 173 11.65 6.27 -17.03
C TYR A 173 10.40 5.73 -17.73
N ALA A 174 9.23 6.33 -17.48
CA ALA A 174 7.98 5.92 -18.12
C ALA A 174 7.94 6.16 -19.63
N SER A 175 8.87 6.94 -20.17
CA SER A 175 9.00 7.23 -21.61
C SER A 175 10.03 6.37 -22.34
N LEU A 176 10.79 5.52 -21.63
CA LEU A 176 11.78 4.63 -22.21
C LEU A 176 11.09 3.62 -23.14
N ASP A 177 11.64 3.42 -24.33
CA ASP A 177 11.22 2.35 -25.23
C ASP A 177 11.90 1.01 -24.87
N ASP A 178 11.43 -0.08 -25.46
CA ASP A 178 11.92 -1.43 -25.18
C ASP A 178 13.43 -1.60 -25.47
N ASP A 179 13.98 -0.88 -26.45
CA ASP A 179 15.39 -0.97 -26.82
C ASP A 179 16.29 -0.21 -25.84
N GLU A 180 15.79 0.87 -25.25
CA GLU A 180 16.51 1.74 -24.32
C GLU A 180 16.30 1.33 -22.85
N PHE A 181 15.27 0.54 -22.56
CA PHE A 181 14.80 0.26 -21.21
C PHE A 181 15.90 -0.27 -20.27
N THR A 182 16.72 -1.23 -20.73
CA THR A 182 17.68 -1.92 -19.86
C THR A 182 18.73 -0.99 -19.28
N ASP A 183 19.37 -0.17 -20.11
CA ASP A 183 20.44 0.74 -19.67
C ASP A 183 19.87 2.09 -19.19
N GLY A 184 18.80 2.59 -19.81
CA GLY A 184 18.13 3.82 -19.40
C GLY A 184 17.57 3.72 -17.99
N ALA A 185 16.90 2.63 -17.63
CA ALA A 185 16.41 2.39 -16.28
C ALA A 185 17.53 2.40 -15.23
N VAL A 186 18.69 1.84 -15.57
CA VAL A 186 19.88 1.83 -14.67
C VAL A 186 20.41 3.24 -14.43
N GLU A 187 20.58 4.04 -15.48
CA GLU A 187 21.08 5.41 -15.32
C GLU A 187 20.11 6.30 -14.51
N ILE A 188 18.82 6.16 -14.75
CA ILE A 188 17.77 6.81 -13.96
C ILE A 188 17.84 6.37 -12.50
N TYR A 189 17.92 5.06 -12.24
CA TYR A 189 18.01 4.53 -10.89
C TYR A 189 19.24 5.03 -10.12
N LYS A 190 20.40 5.12 -10.77
CA LYS A 190 21.62 5.69 -10.19
C LYS A 190 21.40 7.14 -9.73
N GLN A 191 20.71 7.94 -10.53
CA GLN A 191 20.41 9.32 -10.15
C GLN A 191 19.42 9.39 -8.98
N ILE A 192 18.39 8.55 -8.98
CA ILE A 192 17.43 8.41 -7.87
C ILE A 192 18.15 7.99 -6.58
N ILE A 193 19.05 6.99 -6.62
CA ILE A 193 19.86 6.57 -5.45
C ILE A 193 20.66 7.75 -4.90
N LYS A 194 21.32 8.51 -5.77
CA LYS A 194 22.11 9.67 -5.38
C LYS A 194 21.28 10.77 -4.72
N ASN A 195 20.13 11.09 -5.31
CA ASN A 195 19.20 12.08 -4.79
C ASN A 195 18.64 11.63 -3.44
N ASN A 196 18.18 10.39 -3.36
CA ASN A 196 17.62 9.81 -2.15
C ASN A 196 18.63 9.71 -0.99
N ASN A 197 19.88 9.34 -1.26
CA ASN A 197 20.93 9.36 -0.22
C ASN A 197 21.27 10.78 0.25
N LYS A 198 21.18 11.80 -0.63
CA LYS A 198 21.30 13.20 -0.20
C LYS A 198 20.10 13.61 0.69
N ILE A 199 18.89 13.25 0.31
CA ILE A 199 17.69 13.47 1.13
C ILE A 199 17.90 12.84 2.50
N ALA A 200 18.22 11.56 2.57
CA ALA A 200 18.46 10.84 3.83
C ALA A 200 19.52 11.53 4.73
N SER A 201 20.59 12.02 4.12
CA SER A 201 21.66 12.71 4.86
C SER A 201 21.20 14.04 5.48
N LYS A 202 20.26 14.75 4.84
CA LYS A 202 19.64 15.97 5.39
C LYS A 202 18.83 15.69 6.65
N PHE A 203 18.22 14.50 6.73
CA PHE A 203 17.48 14.05 7.91
C PHE A 203 18.35 13.31 8.94
N GLY A 204 19.68 13.26 8.73
CA GLY A 204 20.64 12.66 9.65
C GLY A 204 20.72 11.15 9.60
N PHE A 205 20.23 10.53 8.52
CA PHE A 205 20.37 9.10 8.27
C PHE A 205 21.63 8.79 7.47
N GLU A 206 22.19 7.60 7.67
CA GLU A 206 23.40 7.15 6.98
C GLU A 206 23.14 6.90 5.48
N ASN A 207 21.95 6.42 5.14
CA ASN A 207 21.52 6.12 3.77
C ASN A 207 19.99 6.19 3.65
N TYR A 208 19.48 6.15 2.41
CA TYR A 208 18.06 6.24 2.14
C TYR A 208 17.28 5.00 2.59
N TYR A 209 17.88 3.82 2.58
CA TYR A 209 17.22 2.61 3.06
C TYR A 209 16.75 2.75 4.52
N GLU A 210 17.60 3.32 5.38
CA GLU A 210 17.24 3.57 6.78
C GLU A 210 16.18 4.67 6.93
N TYR A 211 16.35 5.75 6.16
CA TYR A 211 15.39 6.86 6.14
C TYR A 211 14.01 6.40 5.69
N ALA A 212 13.92 5.77 4.51
CA ALA A 212 12.66 5.32 3.95
C ALA A 212 11.97 4.29 4.83
N SER A 213 12.71 3.29 5.34
CA SER A 213 12.15 2.27 6.23
C SER A 213 11.47 2.90 7.45
N LYS A 214 12.12 3.89 8.08
CA LYS A 214 11.62 4.48 9.33
C LYS A 214 10.63 5.61 9.12
N THR A 215 10.83 6.46 8.09
CA THR A 215 10.12 7.73 7.94
C THR A 215 9.05 7.66 6.85
N VAL A 216 9.35 6.99 5.72
CA VAL A 216 8.40 6.89 4.60
C VAL A 216 7.40 5.76 4.84
N TYR A 217 7.91 4.57 5.22
CA TYR A 217 7.07 3.37 5.38
C TYR A 217 6.68 3.07 6.83
N GLU A 218 7.15 3.87 7.81
CA GLU A 218 6.80 3.78 9.23
C GLU A 218 7.02 2.37 9.82
N ARG A 219 8.10 1.69 9.41
CA ARG A 219 8.44 0.33 9.85
C ARG A 219 9.01 0.37 11.26
N ASP A 220 8.45 -0.45 12.16
CA ASP A 220 8.81 -0.54 13.57
C ASP A 220 9.68 -1.76 13.91
N TYR A 221 9.95 -2.62 12.95
CA TYR A 221 10.83 -3.76 13.13
C TYR A 221 12.31 -3.42 12.84
N SER A 222 13.21 -4.16 13.49
CA SER A 222 14.64 -3.92 13.40
C SER A 222 15.28 -4.55 12.15
N LYS A 223 16.48 -4.07 11.79
CA LYS A 223 17.32 -4.67 10.74
C LYS A 223 17.60 -6.16 11.00
N THR A 224 17.74 -6.57 12.28
CA THR A 224 17.98 -7.96 12.67
C THR A 224 16.75 -8.83 12.41
N GLU A 225 15.54 -8.33 12.74
CA GLU A 225 14.29 -9.02 12.44
C GLU A 225 14.07 -9.16 10.95
N LEU A 226 14.37 -8.12 10.18
CA LEU A 226 14.24 -8.17 8.71
C LEU A 226 15.27 -9.13 8.08
N ALA A 227 16.51 -9.14 8.56
CA ALA A 227 17.51 -10.11 8.12
C ALA A 227 17.08 -11.55 8.43
N PHE A 228 16.55 -11.80 9.64
CA PHE A 228 15.98 -13.09 10.00
C PHE A 228 14.81 -13.48 9.08
N PHE A 229 13.92 -12.53 8.74
CA PHE A 229 12.80 -12.77 7.83
C PHE A 229 13.31 -13.21 6.45
N ARG A 230 14.22 -12.45 5.82
CA ARG A 230 14.81 -12.79 4.51
C ARG A 230 15.52 -14.15 4.53
N ASP A 231 16.29 -14.44 5.60
CA ASP A 231 16.93 -15.76 5.76
C ASP A 231 15.93 -16.90 5.89
N SER A 232 14.83 -16.66 6.60
CA SER A 232 13.76 -17.63 6.74
C SER A 232 12.99 -17.83 5.44
N VAL A 233 12.76 -16.75 4.67
CA VAL A 233 12.17 -16.86 3.32
C VAL A 233 13.04 -17.72 2.43
N ALA A 234 14.34 -17.46 2.35
CA ALA A 234 15.26 -18.23 1.52
C ALA A 234 15.32 -19.72 1.92
N ASN A 235 15.40 -20.01 3.23
CA ASN A 235 15.62 -21.37 3.71
C ASN A 235 14.32 -22.20 3.84
N MET A 236 13.17 -21.57 4.02
CA MET A 236 11.91 -22.26 4.31
C MET A 236 10.83 -21.99 3.27
N ILE A 237 10.65 -20.73 2.83
CA ILE A 237 9.57 -20.39 1.90
C ILE A 237 9.92 -20.81 0.47
N VAL A 238 11.15 -20.59 0.00
CA VAL A 238 11.57 -20.96 -1.37
C VAL A 238 11.29 -22.45 -1.66
N PRO A 239 11.71 -23.43 -0.83
CA PRO A 239 11.40 -24.85 -1.07
C PRO A 239 9.90 -25.16 -1.01
N LEU A 240 9.13 -24.44 -0.18
CA LEU A 240 7.68 -24.62 -0.08
C LEU A 240 6.94 -24.05 -1.28
N ALA A 241 7.36 -22.89 -1.77
CA ALA A 241 6.83 -22.28 -2.98
C ALA A 241 7.03 -23.18 -4.19
N ASP A 242 8.24 -23.72 -4.37
CA ASP A 242 8.52 -24.67 -5.45
C ASP A 242 7.61 -25.89 -5.39
N LYS A 243 7.39 -26.46 -4.19
CA LYS A 243 6.49 -27.61 -4.00
C LYS A 243 5.03 -27.27 -4.37
N VAL A 244 4.53 -26.11 -3.97
CA VAL A 244 3.15 -25.67 -4.26
C VAL A 244 2.98 -25.38 -5.74
N ILE A 245 3.89 -24.62 -6.34
CA ILE A 245 3.82 -24.21 -7.75
C ILE A 245 3.99 -25.39 -8.68
N SER A 246 4.96 -26.27 -8.41
CA SER A 246 5.24 -27.43 -9.26
C SER A 246 4.09 -28.44 -9.29
N GLY A 247 3.31 -28.56 -8.22
CA GLY A 247 2.13 -29.43 -8.15
C GLY A 247 0.90 -28.91 -8.88
N LEU A 248 0.85 -27.62 -9.20
CA LEU A 248 -0.34 -26.96 -9.74
C LEU A 248 -0.75 -27.48 -11.12
N SER A 249 0.20 -27.78 -12.00
CA SER A 249 -0.09 -28.30 -13.35
C SER A 249 -0.77 -29.67 -13.29
N GLU A 250 -0.26 -30.59 -12.48
CA GLU A 250 -0.86 -31.91 -12.28
C GLU A 250 -2.26 -31.82 -11.67
N GLN A 251 -2.46 -30.92 -10.71
CA GLN A 251 -3.77 -30.69 -10.10
C GLN A 251 -4.80 -30.16 -11.11
N LYS A 252 -4.40 -29.26 -12.02
CA LYS A 252 -5.27 -28.71 -13.08
C LYS A 252 -5.76 -29.80 -14.05
N GLU A 253 -4.94 -30.82 -14.35
CA GLU A 253 -5.33 -31.94 -15.21
C GLU A 253 -6.44 -32.82 -14.60
N LEU A 254 -6.64 -32.77 -13.29
CA LEU A 254 -7.68 -33.53 -12.59
C LEU A 254 -9.04 -32.83 -12.63
N LEU A 255 -9.12 -31.57 -13.07
CA LEU A 255 -10.36 -30.81 -13.10
C LEU A 255 -11.25 -31.19 -14.27
N THR A 256 -12.55 -31.29 -14.02
CA THR A 256 -13.57 -31.25 -15.07
C THR A 256 -13.62 -29.87 -15.73
N SER A 257 -14.15 -29.80 -16.95
CA SER A 257 -14.33 -28.51 -17.66
C SER A 257 -15.16 -27.51 -16.87
N ASN A 258 -16.14 -27.97 -16.07
CA ASN A 258 -16.95 -27.10 -15.22
C ASN A 258 -16.13 -26.56 -14.04
N GLU A 259 -15.33 -27.39 -13.38
CA GLU A 259 -14.44 -26.97 -12.28
C GLU A 259 -13.38 -26.00 -12.75
N LEU A 260 -12.77 -26.27 -13.90
CA LEU A 260 -11.81 -25.33 -14.52
C LEU A 260 -12.47 -23.97 -14.82
N SER A 261 -13.71 -23.97 -15.32
CA SER A 261 -14.46 -22.74 -15.56
C SER A 261 -14.73 -21.97 -14.25
N ILE A 262 -15.06 -22.66 -13.16
CA ILE A 262 -15.27 -22.03 -11.84
C ILE A 262 -13.97 -21.37 -11.35
N VAL A 263 -12.85 -22.09 -11.36
CA VAL A 263 -11.54 -21.55 -10.94
C VAL A 263 -11.18 -20.33 -11.81
N SER A 264 -11.29 -20.46 -13.13
CA SER A 264 -11.02 -19.36 -14.06
C SER A 264 -11.89 -18.12 -13.79
N GLN A 265 -13.17 -18.30 -13.50
CA GLN A 265 -14.07 -17.19 -13.16
C GLN A 265 -13.71 -16.49 -11.85
N LEU A 266 -13.13 -17.19 -10.89
CA LEU A 266 -12.72 -16.60 -9.62
C LEU A 266 -11.43 -15.78 -9.73
N VAL A 267 -10.52 -16.18 -10.62
CA VAL A 267 -9.15 -15.61 -10.74
C VAL A 267 -9.03 -14.64 -11.93
N TYR A 268 -9.80 -14.86 -13.03
CA TYR A 268 -9.72 -14.02 -14.23
C TYR A 268 -10.89 -13.03 -14.34
N ASN A 269 -10.71 -12.01 -14.82
CA ASN A 269 -10.85 -10.58 -14.81
C ASN A 269 -12.13 -9.96 -15.40
N ASP A 270 -13.23 -10.61 -15.53
CA ASP A 270 -14.47 -9.94 -15.94
C ASP A 270 -15.49 -9.89 -14.81
N TYR A 271 -15.85 -8.67 -14.38
CA TYR A 271 -16.92 -8.46 -13.44
C TYR A 271 -18.24 -8.90 -14.04
N ASP A 272 -18.78 -10.00 -13.55
CA ASP A 272 -20.09 -10.50 -13.91
C ASP A 272 -20.97 -10.74 -12.67
N LYS A 273 -22.24 -11.10 -12.93
CA LYS A 273 -23.20 -11.39 -11.86
C LYS A 273 -22.79 -12.56 -10.97
N THR A 274 -21.96 -13.46 -11.46
CA THR A 274 -21.50 -14.66 -10.72
C THR A 274 -20.54 -14.25 -9.60
N LYS A 275 -19.59 -13.38 -9.89
CA LYS A 275 -18.64 -12.85 -8.89
C LYS A 275 -19.34 -12.08 -7.79
N VAL A 276 -20.34 -11.27 -8.14
CA VAL A 276 -21.21 -10.58 -7.15
C VAL A 276 -21.87 -11.58 -6.21
N ASN A 277 -22.28 -12.75 -6.69
CA ASN A 277 -22.92 -13.75 -5.85
C ASN A 277 -21.92 -14.41 -4.89
N TYR A 278 -20.70 -14.73 -5.35
CA TYR A 278 -19.64 -15.22 -4.48
C TYR A 278 -19.32 -14.22 -3.36
N TRP A 279 -19.17 -12.95 -3.72
CA TRP A 279 -18.94 -11.89 -2.75
C TRP A 279 -20.09 -11.74 -1.74
N LYS A 280 -21.34 -11.70 -2.21
CA LYS A 280 -22.51 -11.63 -1.34
C LYS A 280 -22.61 -12.84 -0.40
N ASN A 281 -22.34 -14.03 -0.90
CA ASN A 281 -22.36 -15.25 -0.09
C ASN A 281 -21.25 -15.24 0.95
N TYR A 282 -20.05 -14.78 0.57
CA TYR A 282 -18.95 -14.56 1.50
C TYR A 282 -19.36 -13.62 2.64
N LEU A 283 -19.90 -12.46 2.35
CA LEU A 283 -20.42 -11.52 3.36
C LEU A 283 -21.51 -12.16 4.23
N ASN A 284 -22.42 -12.93 3.64
CA ASN A 284 -23.49 -13.59 4.38
C ASN A 284 -22.97 -14.70 5.31
N SER A 285 -21.81 -15.29 5.02
CA SER A 285 -21.19 -16.31 5.87
C SER A 285 -20.77 -15.77 7.25
N TYR A 286 -20.62 -14.44 7.38
CA TYR A 286 -20.29 -13.76 8.64
C TYR A 286 -21.52 -13.53 9.55
N GLN A 287 -22.70 -13.90 9.11
CA GLN A 287 -23.97 -13.65 9.83
C GLN A 287 -24.12 -12.14 10.16
N ASP A 288 -24.74 -11.80 11.28
CA ASP A 288 -24.94 -10.41 11.70
C ASP A 288 -23.78 -9.92 12.60
N SER A 289 -22.56 -10.01 12.11
CA SER A 289 -21.35 -9.62 12.85
C SER A 289 -20.90 -8.19 12.54
N SER A 290 -20.07 -7.62 13.42
CA SER A 290 -19.36 -6.36 13.20
C SER A 290 -18.56 -6.40 11.90
N LEU A 291 -17.85 -7.50 11.65
CA LEU A 291 -17.03 -7.70 10.47
C LEU A 291 -17.87 -7.65 9.18
N LYS A 292 -19.03 -8.30 9.14
CA LYS A 292 -19.95 -8.20 8.00
C LYS A 292 -20.33 -6.77 7.69
N SER A 293 -20.72 -6.01 8.73
CA SER A 293 -21.11 -4.60 8.58
C SER A 293 -19.99 -3.75 7.98
N LYS A 294 -18.74 -3.98 8.36
CA LYS A 294 -17.58 -3.25 7.83
C LYS A 294 -17.29 -3.66 6.38
N LEU A 295 -17.25 -4.95 6.09
CA LEU A 295 -16.95 -5.48 4.75
C LEU A 295 -18.06 -5.18 3.72
N SER A 296 -19.33 -5.05 4.14
CA SER A 296 -20.43 -4.68 3.25
C SER A 296 -20.57 -3.16 3.06
N HIS A 297 -19.99 -2.36 3.93
CA HIS A 297 -20.24 -0.92 4.02
C HIS A 297 -19.97 -0.17 2.70
N ALA A 298 -18.93 -0.54 1.96
CA ALA A 298 -18.60 0.09 0.68
C ALA A 298 -19.72 -0.09 -0.35
N PHE A 299 -20.27 -1.29 -0.43
CA PHE A 299 -21.37 -1.62 -1.35
C PHE A 299 -22.72 -1.03 -0.90
N ASP A 300 -23.03 -1.13 0.39
CA ASP A 300 -24.27 -0.62 0.96
C ASP A 300 -24.38 0.91 0.80
N ASN A 301 -23.24 1.61 0.85
CA ASN A 301 -23.16 3.06 0.66
C ASN A 301 -22.76 3.49 -0.74
N GLN A 302 -22.65 2.55 -1.69
CA GLN A 302 -22.28 2.81 -3.08
C GLN A 302 -20.94 3.56 -3.22
N ASN A 303 -19.99 3.29 -2.33
CA ASN A 303 -18.64 3.85 -2.34
C ASN A 303 -17.67 2.99 -3.18
N VAL A 304 -18.17 2.46 -4.30
CA VAL A 304 -17.41 1.61 -5.22
C VAL A 304 -17.72 1.99 -6.66
N THR A 305 -16.72 1.94 -7.53
CA THR A 305 -16.88 2.00 -8.99
C THR A 305 -16.24 0.77 -9.62
N PHE A 306 -16.98 0.10 -10.51
CA PHE A 306 -16.46 -0.88 -11.45
C PHE A 306 -16.43 -0.23 -12.82
N ALA A 307 -15.27 0.23 -13.25
CA ALA A 307 -15.09 0.92 -14.52
C ALA A 307 -14.82 -0.09 -15.63
N ASN A 308 -15.59 0.00 -16.71
CA ASN A 308 -15.45 -0.86 -17.89
C ASN A 308 -15.45 -0.01 -19.17
N GLY A 309 -15.11 1.27 -19.06
CA GLY A 309 -14.94 2.17 -20.19
C GLY A 309 -13.72 1.79 -21.03
N ALA A 310 -13.77 2.14 -22.32
CA ALA A 310 -12.66 1.92 -23.23
C ALA A 310 -11.35 2.59 -22.77
N ASN A 311 -11.48 3.71 -22.08
CA ASN A 311 -10.37 4.54 -21.62
C ASN A 311 -10.22 4.48 -20.10
N SER A 312 -10.86 3.50 -19.44
CA SER A 312 -10.69 3.26 -18.01
C SER A 312 -9.31 2.67 -17.75
N ARG A 313 -8.63 3.16 -16.72
CA ARG A 313 -7.30 2.65 -16.35
C ARG A 313 -7.39 1.27 -15.73
N GLU A 314 -6.48 0.40 -16.12
CA GLU A 314 -6.33 -0.98 -15.63
C GLU A 314 -5.63 -0.97 -14.26
N MET A 315 -6.40 -0.71 -13.22
CA MET A 315 -5.92 -0.68 -11.84
C MET A 315 -7.08 -0.84 -10.85
N ALA A 316 -6.78 -1.23 -9.62
CA ALA A 316 -7.68 -1.10 -8.48
C ALA A 316 -7.01 -0.32 -7.36
N PHE A 317 -7.78 0.44 -6.62
CA PHE A 317 -7.28 1.18 -5.46
C PHE A 317 -8.41 1.65 -4.53
N THR A 318 -8.04 1.91 -3.29
CA THR A 318 -8.92 2.54 -2.29
C THR A 318 -8.41 3.94 -1.97
N ALA A 319 -9.18 4.97 -2.33
CA ALA A 319 -8.88 6.37 -2.05
C ALA A 319 -9.59 6.87 -0.79
N ASN A 320 -8.88 7.64 0.03
CA ASN A 320 -9.48 8.33 1.17
C ASN A 320 -10.13 9.64 0.73
N LEU A 321 -11.31 9.94 1.27
CA LEU A 321 -12.04 11.18 1.07
C LEU A 321 -12.13 11.93 2.41
N PRO A 322 -11.06 12.66 2.82
CA PRO A 322 -10.89 13.14 4.19
C PRO A 322 -12.01 14.04 4.69
N SER A 323 -12.49 14.98 3.86
CA SER A 323 -13.58 15.89 4.24
C SER A 323 -14.93 15.18 4.43
N LYS A 324 -15.07 13.98 3.88
CA LYS A 324 -16.28 13.14 3.99
C LYS A 324 -16.12 12.05 5.04
N ASN A 325 -14.94 11.95 5.66
CA ASN A 325 -14.58 10.90 6.62
C ASN A 325 -14.95 9.50 6.09
N LYS A 326 -14.58 9.21 4.87
CA LYS A 326 -14.84 7.92 4.21
C LYS A 326 -13.77 7.59 3.18
N SER A 327 -13.73 6.33 2.77
CA SER A 327 -12.95 5.84 1.63
C SER A 327 -13.84 5.52 0.43
N TYR A 328 -13.22 5.28 -0.72
CA TYR A 328 -13.87 4.93 -1.97
C TYR A 328 -13.01 3.95 -2.77
N CYS A 329 -13.60 2.86 -3.26
CA CYS A 329 -12.89 1.86 -4.04
C CYS A 329 -13.13 2.05 -5.54
N TYR A 330 -12.07 1.97 -6.31
CA TYR A 330 -12.09 1.93 -7.76
C TYR A 330 -11.59 0.57 -8.25
N PHE A 331 -12.27 -0.01 -9.23
CA PHE A 331 -11.93 -1.27 -9.89
C PHE A 331 -11.99 -1.05 -11.39
N GLY A 332 -10.82 -0.98 -12.03
CA GLY A 332 -10.68 -0.85 -13.48
C GLY A 332 -10.71 -2.20 -14.20
N PRO A 333 -10.64 -2.18 -15.55
CA PRO A 333 -10.54 -3.40 -16.34
C PRO A 333 -9.34 -4.25 -15.90
N GLY A 334 -9.50 -5.56 -15.89
CA GLY A 334 -8.44 -6.46 -15.47
C GLY A 334 -8.27 -6.63 -13.95
N TYR A 335 -8.88 -5.77 -13.13
CA TYR A 335 -8.77 -5.73 -11.66
C TYR A 335 -10.14 -5.83 -10.98
N GLN A 336 -10.99 -6.73 -11.46
CA GLN A 336 -12.36 -6.88 -10.97
C GLN A 336 -12.67 -8.32 -10.52
N ASP A 337 -11.65 -9.16 -10.33
CA ASP A 337 -11.81 -10.49 -9.76
C ASP A 337 -12.16 -10.42 -8.27
N VAL A 338 -12.60 -11.56 -7.70
CA VAL A 338 -13.11 -11.56 -6.32
C VAL A 338 -12.02 -11.33 -5.28
N PHE A 339 -10.75 -11.67 -5.57
CA PHE A 339 -9.63 -11.44 -4.66
C PHE A 339 -9.20 -9.99 -4.68
N THR A 340 -9.11 -9.35 -5.85
CA THR A 340 -8.89 -7.90 -5.96
C THR A 340 -9.99 -7.11 -5.24
N VAL A 341 -11.26 -7.53 -5.38
CA VAL A 341 -12.36 -6.92 -4.63
C VAL A 341 -12.16 -7.11 -3.13
N ALA A 342 -11.78 -8.30 -2.67
CA ALA A 342 -11.49 -8.56 -1.26
C ALA A 342 -10.34 -7.68 -0.75
N HIS A 343 -9.28 -7.52 -1.55
CA HIS A 343 -8.13 -6.67 -1.25
C HIS A 343 -8.58 -5.22 -0.95
N GLU A 344 -9.21 -4.56 -1.90
CA GLU A 344 -9.61 -3.17 -1.75
C GLU A 344 -10.66 -2.96 -0.64
N ILE A 345 -11.57 -3.91 -0.47
CA ILE A 345 -12.52 -3.86 0.64
C ILE A 345 -11.83 -4.04 2.01
N GLY A 346 -10.70 -4.74 2.07
CA GLY A 346 -9.85 -4.80 3.26
C GLY A 346 -9.33 -3.42 3.66
N HIS A 347 -8.72 -2.69 2.73
CA HIS A 347 -8.29 -1.31 2.92
C HIS A 347 -9.45 -0.39 3.32
N TYR A 348 -10.55 -0.46 2.58
CA TYR A 348 -11.75 0.33 2.86
C TYR A 348 -12.27 0.11 4.29
N SER A 349 -12.35 -1.15 4.72
CA SER A 349 -12.91 -1.53 6.03
C SER A 349 -12.05 -1.06 7.19
N ALA A 350 -10.72 -1.12 7.06
CA ALA A 350 -9.79 -0.54 8.01
C ALA A 350 -9.92 1.00 8.04
N GLY A 351 -10.09 1.62 6.87
CA GLY A 351 -10.31 3.06 6.72
C GLY A 351 -11.54 3.59 7.46
N LEU A 352 -12.58 2.76 7.68
CA LEU A 352 -13.74 3.15 8.50
C LEU A 352 -13.37 3.45 9.96
N THR A 353 -12.33 2.80 10.48
CA THR A 353 -11.83 2.99 11.85
C THR A 353 -10.71 4.03 11.90
N LEU A 354 -9.75 3.92 11.00
CA LEU A 354 -8.58 4.80 10.93
C LEU A 354 -8.95 6.21 10.43
N GLY A 355 -9.97 6.31 9.56
CA GLY A 355 -10.31 7.58 8.92
C GLY A 355 -9.16 8.04 8.03
N ILE A 356 -8.55 9.17 8.40
CA ILE A 356 -7.40 9.74 7.69
C ILE A 356 -6.06 9.44 8.38
N GLU A 357 -6.06 8.69 9.49
CA GLU A 357 -4.82 8.37 10.20
C GLU A 357 -3.96 7.40 9.39
N SER A 358 -2.65 7.67 9.33
CA SER A 358 -1.68 6.80 8.69
C SER A 358 -1.26 5.66 9.63
N VAL A 359 -0.98 4.54 9.02
CA VAL A 359 -0.31 3.40 9.65
C VAL A 359 0.77 2.91 8.69
N SER A 360 1.71 2.08 9.17
CA SER A 360 2.76 1.53 8.32
C SER A 360 2.18 0.84 7.08
N MET A 361 2.94 0.87 5.99
CA MET A 361 2.52 0.22 4.74
C MET A 361 2.31 -1.28 4.93
N ASP A 362 3.17 -1.94 5.73
CA ASP A 362 3.02 -3.35 6.09
C ASP A 362 1.65 -3.64 6.73
N LEU A 363 1.16 -2.75 7.58
CA LEU A 363 -0.16 -2.91 8.20
C LEU A 363 -1.29 -2.66 7.20
N LYS A 364 -1.16 -1.65 6.34
CA LYS A 364 -2.15 -1.38 5.27
C LYS A 364 -2.33 -2.60 4.38
N GLU A 365 -1.23 -3.16 3.90
CA GLU A 365 -1.26 -4.35 3.04
C GLU A 365 -1.71 -5.62 3.80
N THR A 366 -1.50 -5.67 5.11
CA THR A 366 -2.07 -6.78 5.91
C THR A 366 -3.59 -6.69 6.00
N HIS A 367 -4.17 -5.48 6.07
CA HIS A 367 -5.63 -5.32 6.07
C HIS A 367 -6.27 -5.90 4.80
N SER A 368 -5.66 -5.68 3.64
CA SER A 368 -6.15 -6.12 2.34
C SER A 368 -5.91 -7.61 2.11
N GLN A 369 -4.66 -8.06 2.20
CA GLN A 369 -4.27 -9.45 1.92
C GLN A 369 -4.89 -10.43 2.92
N ALA A 370 -5.08 -10.05 4.18
CA ALA A 370 -5.79 -10.87 5.15
C ALA A 370 -7.26 -11.14 4.76
N ASN A 371 -7.93 -10.18 4.14
CA ASN A 371 -9.30 -10.36 3.64
C ASN A 371 -9.35 -11.32 2.43
N GLU A 372 -8.35 -11.27 1.55
CA GLU A 372 -8.19 -12.25 0.47
C GLU A 372 -8.06 -13.68 1.03
N MET A 373 -7.24 -13.85 2.06
CA MET A 373 -7.01 -15.15 2.70
C MET A 373 -8.26 -15.68 3.41
N LEU A 374 -9.06 -14.82 4.01
CA LEU A 374 -10.35 -15.22 4.60
C LEU A 374 -11.39 -15.56 3.53
N LEU A 375 -11.36 -14.90 2.37
CA LEU A 375 -12.16 -15.28 1.21
C LEU A 375 -11.74 -16.65 0.67
N LEU A 376 -10.44 -16.90 0.57
CA LEU A 376 -9.92 -18.21 0.16
C LEU A 376 -10.39 -19.32 1.11
N ASP A 377 -10.30 -19.11 2.43
CA ASP A 377 -10.82 -20.07 3.41
C ASP A 377 -12.34 -20.32 3.22
N TYR A 378 -13.12 -19.26 3.03
CA TYR A 378 -14.56 -19.38 2.78
C TYR A 378 -14.87 -20.23 1.54
N LEU A 379 -14.13 -20.05 0.44
CA LEU A 379 -14.35 -20.78 -0.81
C LEU A 379 -14.14 -22.28 -0.67
N SER A 380 -13.46 -22.76 0.37
CA SER A 380 -13.34 -24.19 0.70
C SER A 380 -14.70 -24.87 0.92
N THR A 381 -15.74 -24.11 1.25
CA THR A 381 -17.10 -24.61 1.47
C THR A 381 -18.05 -24.37 0.31
N GLU A 382 -17.64 -23.59 -0.71
CA GLU A 382 -18.51 -23.14 -1.79
C GLU A 382 -18.27 -23.84 -3.12
N ILE A 383 -17.07 -24.36 -3.34
CA ILE A 383 -16.69 -25.03 -4.58
C ILE A 383 -16.26 -26.49 -4.30
N SER A 384 -16.14 -27.30 -5.36
CA SER A 384 -15.75 -28.69 -5.19
C SER A 384 -14.34 -28.80 -4.60
N PRO A 385 -14.03 -29.89 -3.87
CA PRO A 385 -12.70 -30.09 -3.29
C PRO A 385 -11.55 -30.00 -4.31
N ASN A 386 -11.72 -30.56 -5.51
CA ASN A 386 -10.69 -30.51 -6.55
C ASN A 386 -10.48 -29.06 -7.06
N ALA A 387 -11.56 -28.33 -7.35
CA ALA A 387 -11.48 -26.94 -7.76
C ALA A 387 -10.85 -26.06 -6.67
N TYR A 388 -11.18 -26.34 -5.40
CA TYR A 388 -10.61 -25.62 -4.26
C TYR A 388 -9.10 -25.87 -4.12
N GLU A 389 -8.63 -27.11 -4.24
CA GLU A 389 -7.19 -27.43 -4.15
C GLU A 389 -6.38 -26.70 -5.23
N VAL A 390 -6.90 -26.62 -6.47
CA VAL A 390 -6.26 -25.87 -7.55
C VAL A 390 -6.28 -24.37 -7.26
N LEU A 391 -7.42 -23.81 -6.84
CA LEU A 391 -7.54 -22.39 -6.48
C LEU A 391 -6.59 -22.04 -5.33
N LYS A 392 -6.60 -22.83 -4.27
CA LYS A 392 -5.71 -22.66 -3.11
C LYS A 392 -4.24 -22.69 -3.52
N SER A 393 -3.84 -23.67 -4.32
CA SER A 393 -2.45 -23.77 -4.79
C SER A 393 -2.06 -22.59 -5.68
N SER A 394 -2.98 -22.05 -6.49
CA SER A 394 -2.73 -20.84 -7.28
C SER A 394 -2.53 -19.63 -6.36
N ILE A 395 -3.49 -19.31 -5.50
CA ILE A 395 -3.46 -18.10 -4.65
C ILE A 395 -2.29 -18.16 -3.64
N ILE A 396 -2.10 -19.29 -2.95
CA ILE A 396 -0.97 -19.45 -2.03
C ILE A 396 0.36 -19.45 -2.79
N GLY A 397 0.42 -20.08 -3.97
CA GLY A 397 1.61 -20.08 -4.82
C GLY A 397 2.01 -18.67 -5.27
N GLU A 398 1.07 -17.87 -5.71
CA GLU A 398 1.28 -16.45 -6.08
C GLU A 398 1.75 -15.63 -4.88
N ALA A 399 1.10 -15.80 -3.71
CA ALA A 399 1.51 -15.11 -2.50
C ALA A 399 2.95 -15.49 -2.05
N LEU A 400 3.32 -16.79 -2.13
CA LEU A 400 4.67 -17.25 -1.82
C LEU A 400 5.71 -16.72 -2.83
N ALA A 401 5.38 -16.71 -4.13
CA ALA A 401 6.22 -16.13 -5.17
C ALA A 401 6.46 -14.63 -4.90
N SER A 402 5.42 -13.88 -4.57
CA SER A 402 5.51 -12.47 -4.20
C SER A 402 6.42 -12.27 -2.97
N ILE A 403 6.27 -13.08 -1.92
CA ILE A 403 7.12 -13.01 -0.71
C ILE A 403 8.59 -13.24 -1.07
N VAL A 404 8.89 -14.22 -1.94
CA VAL A 404 10.27 -14.52 -2.38
C VAL A 404 10.83 -13.35 -3.19
N ILE A 405 10.11 -12.91 -4.22
CA ILE A 405 10.54 -11.83 -5.12
C ILE A 405 10.76 -10.53 -4.34
N CYS A 406 9.80 -10.14 -3.50
CA CYS A 406 9.90 -8.91 -2.70
C CYS A 406 11.04 -8.96 -1.67
N SER A 407 11.36 -10.15 -1.13
CA SER A 407 12.52 -10.34 -0.24
C SER A 407 13.85 -10.22 -1.00
N ILE A 408 13.92 -10.71 -2.24
CA ILE A 408 15.08 -10.55 -3.14
C ILE A 408 15.29 -9.07 -3.46
N ILE A 409 14.24 -8.37 -3.88
CA ILE A 409 14.28 -6.93 -4.20
C ILE A 409 14.73 -6.11 -2.99
N ASP A 410 14.17 -6.36 -1.82
CA ASP A 410 14.56 -5.63 -0.60
C ASP A 410 16.03 -5.88 -0.21
N GLU A 411 16.54 -7.12 -0.32
CA GLU A 411 17.95 -7.40 -0.05
C GLU A 411 18.88 -6.75 -1.09
N PHE A 412 18.45 -6.70 -2.34
CA PHE A 412 19.15 -5.99 -3.40
C PHE A 412 19.20 -4.48 -3.10
N GLU A 413 18.07 -3.84 -2.84
CA GLU A 413 18.01 -2.41 -2.51
C GLU A 413 18.80 -2.08 -1.24
N TYR A 414 18.72 -2.92 -0.20
CA TYR A 414 19.55 -2.76 0.99
C TYR A 414 21.05 -2.71 0.62
N ARG A 415 21.53 -3.63 -0.23
CA ARG A 415 22.91 -3.63 -0.67
C ARG A 415 23.24 -2.41 -1.52
N VAL A 416 22.38 -2.02 -2.44
CA VAL A 416 22.56 -0.85 -3.31
C VAL A 416 22.68 0.44 -2.49
N PHE A 417 21.75 0.72 -1.60
CA PHE A 417 21.74 1.97 -0.82
C PHE A 417 22.81 2.03 0.26
N THR A 418 23.35 0.89 0.70
CA THR A 418 24.46 0.84 1.68
C THR A 418 25.85 0.83 1.04
N GLN A 419 25.96 0.72 -0.28
CA GLN A 419 27.23 0.76 -1.01
C GLN A 419 27.72 2.20 -1.23
N LYS A 420 29.03 2.43 -1.06
CA LYS A 420 29.61 3.78 -1.21
C LYS A 420 29.95 4.18 -2.65
N SER A 421 29.97 3.24 -3.59
CA SER A 421 30.45 3.44 -4.97
C SER A 421 29.42 3.11 -6.04
N VAL A 422 28.13 3.18 -5.72
CA VAL A 422 27.04 2.91 -6.67
C VAL A 422 27.06 3.83 -7.91
N ASP A 423 27.58 5.04 -7.75
CA ASP A 423 27.75 5.99 -8.88
C ASP A 423 28.64 5.45 -10.01
N GLU A 424 29.52 4.47 -9.72
CA GLU A 424 30.44 3.85 -10.68
C GLU A 424 29.86 2.56 -11.30
N PHE A 425 28.70 2.08 -10.84
CA PHE A 425 28.11 0.83 -11.30
C PHE A 425 27.64 0.94 -12.75
N THR A 426 27.96 -0.11 -13.52
CA THR A 426 27.37 -0.37 -14.82
C THR A 426 26.10 -1.23 -14.70
N SER A 427 25.38 -1.43 -15.77
CA SER A 427 24.23 -2.36 -15.82
C SER A 427 24.66 -3.78 -15.40
N GLU A 428 25.84 -4.24 -15.87
CA GLU A 428 26.37 -5.55 -15.47
C GLU A 428 26.74 -5.63 -13.98
N ASP A 429 27.18 -4.53 -13.35
CA ASP A 429 27.46 -4.52 -11.90
C ASP A 429 26.18 -4.68 -11.08
N PHE A 430 25.09 -4.03 -11.48
CA PHE A 430 23.78 -4.22 -10.83
C PHE A 430 23.26 -5.65 -11.04
N ASP A 431 23.35 -6.21 -12.26
CA ASP A 431 22.95 -7.59 -12.52
C ASP A 431 23.85 -8.59 -11.78
N GLY A 432 25.14 -8.29 -11.63
CA GLY A 432 26.06 -9.06 -10.81
C GLY A 432 25.66 -9.05 -9.32
N LEU A 433 25.31 -7.88 -8.78
CA LEU A 433 24.81 -7.74 -7.43
C LEU A 433 23.47 -8.48 -7.22
N MET A 434 22.55 -8.37 -8.18
CA MET A 434 21.30 -9.13 -8.16
C MET A 434 21.56 -10.64 -8.16
N SER A 435 22.50 -11.09 -8.99
CA SER A 435 22.91 -12.49 -9.05
C SER A 435 23.46 -12.99 -7.71
N GLU A 436 24.30 -12.18 -7.03
CA GLU A 436 24.80 -12.50 -5.69
C GLU A 436 23.67 -12.59 -4.65
N VAL A 437 22.66 -11.72 -4.74
CA VAL A 437 21.47 -11.81 -3.87
C VAL A 437 20.71 -13.09 -4.15
N CYS A 438 20.48 -13.42 -5.41
CA CYS A 438 19.73 -14.62 -5.82
C CYS A 438 20.40 -15.94 -5.38
N GLU A 439 21.73 -15.98 -5.18
CA GLU A 439 22.42 -17.20 -4.69
C GLU A 439 21.79 -17.74 -3.40
N LYS A 440 21.36 -16.85 -2.53
CA LYS A 440 20.68 -17.19 -1.28
C LYS A 440 19.30 -17.86 -1.51
N TYR A 441 18.64 -17.54 -2.62
CA TYR A 441 17.29 -17.99 -2.98
C TYR A 441 17.28 -19.09 -4.05
N GLY A 442 18.43 -19.74 -4.31
CA GLY A 442 18.57 -20.84 -5.25
C GLY A 442 19.27 -20.50 -6.56
N GLY A 443 19.74 -19.25 -6.71
CA GLY A 443 20.42 -18.73 -7.88
C GLY A 443 19.48 -18.09 -8.91
N VAL A 444 20.05 -17.22 -9.75
CA VAL A 444 19.30 -16.45 -10.77
C VAL A 444 18.49 -17.36 -11.71
N ASP A 445 19.10 -18.44 -12.21
CA ASP A 445 18.41 -19.34 -13.15
C ASP A 445 17.17 -19.98 -12.50
N TYR A 446 17.27 -20.37 -11.22
CA TYR A 446 16.15 -20.91 -10.47
C TYR A 446 15.04 -19.88 -10.27
N VAL A 447 15.40 -18.65 -9.86
CA VAL A 447 14.44 -17.56 -9.67
C VAL A 447 13.72 -17.21 -10.98
N ASN A 448 14.46 -17.15 -12.09
CA ASN A 448 13.89 -16.87 -13.41
C ASN A 448 12.95 -17.98 -13.91
N GLU A 449 13.30 -19.25 -13.65
CA GLU A 449 12.45 -20.39 -14.03
C GLU A 449 11.17 -20.47 -13.19
N LYS A 450 11.26 -20.20 -11.89
CA LYS A 450 10.16 -20.48 -10.93
C LYS A 450 9.27 -19.30 -10.67
N PHE A 451 9.79 -18.08 -10.74
CA PHE A 451 9.06 -16.90 -10.27
C PHE A 451 8.94 -15.82 -11.36
N THR A 452 10.04 -15.17 -11.74
CA THR A 452 10.03 -14.08 -12.72
C THR A 452 11.42 -13.82 -13.27
N ASP A 453 11.52 -13.25 -14.47
CA ASP A 453 12.78 -12.65 -14.95
C ASP A 453 13.19 -11.53 -14.00
N ILE A 454 14.05 -11.86 -13.05
CA ILE A 454 14.39 -10.98 -11.93
C ILE A 454 15.16 -9.75 -12.40
N ASN A 455 15.97 -9.88 -13.47
CA ASN A 455 16.73 -8.75 -13.99
C ASN A 455 15.85 -7.73 -14.70
N LEU A 456 14.82 -8.18 -15.40
CA LEU A 456 13.80 -7.29 -15.94
C LEU A 456 12.91 -6.72 -14.84
N TYR A 457 12.55 -7.53 -13.84
CA TYR A 457 11.62 -7.16 -12.79
C TYR A 457 12.20 -6.08 -11.88
N TRP A 458 13.45 -6.23 -11.39
CA TRP A 458 14.02 -5.22 -10.50
C TRP A 458 14.08 -3.84 -11.16
N ARG A 459 14.43 -3.76 -12.45
CA ARG A 459 14.46 -2.50 -13.19
C ARG A 459 13.12 -1.78 -13.24
N LYS A 460 12.02 -2.55 -13.22
CA LYS A 460 10.66 -1.99 -13.19
C LYS A 460 10.27 -1.42 -11.85
N VAL A 461 10.61 -2.09 -10.77
CA VAL A 461 10.03 -1.79 -9.46
C VAL A 461 10.84 -0.81 -8.61
N VAL A 462 12.18 -0.81 -8.73
CA VAL A 462 13.04 0.02 -7.86
C VAL A 462 13.06 1.51 -8.25
N VAL A 463 12.70 1.85 -9.49
CA VAL A 463 12.57 3.24 -9.95
C VAL A 463 11.26 3.84 -9.46
N GLU A 464 10.17 3.09 -9.59
CA GLU A 464 8.83 3.56 -9.25
C GLU A 464 8.63 3.75 -7.74
N GLN A 465 9.08 2.78 -6.95
CA GLN A 465 8.88 2.79 -5.49
C GLN A 465 10.06 2.18 -4.73
N PRO A 466 11.14 2.92 -4.54
CA PRO A 466 12.32 2.42 -3.82
C PRO A 466 11.97 1.95 -2.40
N ILE A 467 12.45 0.75 -2.04
CA ILE A 467 12.35 0.15 -0.67
C ILE A 467 10.91 -0.18 -0.25
N TYR A 468 9.95 -0.13 -1.17
CA TYR A 468 8.53 -0.40 -0.88
C TYR A 468 8.22 -1.88 -0.73
N TYR A 469 8.79 -2.73 -1.59
CA TYR A 469 8.30 -4.08 -1.88
C TYR A 469 8.36 -5.05 -0.72
N ILE A 470 9.23 -4.86 0.27
CA ILE A 470 9.27 -5.72 1.46
C ILE A 470 7.95 -5.68 2.24
N SER A 471 7.19 -4.59 2.15
CA SER A 471 5.87 -4.50 2.80
C SER A 471 4.90 -5.55 2.27
N TYR A 472 4.95 -5.91 0.99
CA TYR A 472 4.16 -7.01 0.44
C TYR A 472 4.61 -8.39 0.95
N ALA A 473 5.91 -8.57 1.23
CA ALA A 473 6.40 -9.85 1.76
C ALA A 473 5.98 -10.04 3.22
N THR A 474 6.15 -9.04 4.07
CA THR A 474 5.85 -9.10 5.51
C THR A 474 4.34 -9.20 5.76
N SER A 475 3.56 -8.42 5.03
CA SER A 475 2.10 -8.44 5.09
C SER A 475 1.52 -9.73 4.52
N GLY A 476 2.02 -10.17 3.35
CA GLY A 476 1.59 -11.42 2.71
C GLY A 476 1.86 -12.64 3.58
N PHE A 477 3.01 -12.69 4.25
CA PHE A 477 3.31 -13.76 5.18
C PHE A 477 2.40 -13.71 6.43
N SER A 478 2.06 -12.51 6.92
CA SER A 478 1.10 -12.35 8.01
C SER A 478 -0.31 -12.81 7.60
N ALA A 479 -0.73 -12.49 6.38
CA ALA A 479 -2.01 -12.92 5.82
C ALA A 479 -2.09 -14.44 5.62
N ILE A 480 -1.01 -15.06 5.13
CA ILE A 480 -0.93 -16.53 5.00
C ILE A 480 -1.02 -17.20 6.38
N ASN A 481 -0.38 -16.66 7.42
CA ASN A 481 -0.51 -17.21 8.78
C ASN A 481 -1.94 -17.08 9.32
N LEU A 482 -2.67 -16.01 8.98
CA LEU A 482 -4.09 -15.89 9.29
C LEU A 482 -4.91 -16.99 8.56
N TYR A 483 -4.60 -17.28 7.29
CA TYR A 483 -5.24 -18.36 6.56
C TYR A 483 -4.99 -19.72 7.23
N VAL A 484 -3.77 -20.01 7.65
CA VAL A 484 -3.45 -21.25 8.39
C VAL A 484 -4.26 -21.31 9.69
N SER A 485 -4.37 -20.19 10.40
CA SER A 485 -5.21 -20.09 11.60
C SER A 485 -6.69 -20.33 11.28
N ALA A 486 -7.19 -19.83 10.15
CA ALA A 486 -8.57 -20.05 9.70
C ALA A 486 -8.86 -21.52 9.38
N CYS A 487 -7.89 -22.23 8.79
CA CYS A 487 -8.00 -23.67 8.58
C CYS A 487 -8.13 -24.46 9.89
N ALA A 488 -7.52 -23.98 10.99
CA ALA A 488 -7.62 -24.60 12.31
C ALA A 488 -8.88 -24.13 13.06
N ASN A 489 -9.18 -22.83 13.05
CA ASN A 489 -10.32 -22.23 13.74
C ASN A 489 -10.81 -20.98 12.99
N ARG A 490 -11.73 -21.18 12.05
CA ARG A 490 -12.31 -20.11 11.21
C ARG A 490 -12.89 -18.95 12.00
N GLN A 491 -13.59 -19.23 13.09
CA GLN A 491 -14.24 -18.19 13.88
C GLN A 491 -13.21 -17.28 14.56
N GLU A 492 -12.20 -17.86 15.16
CA GLU A 492 -11.13 -17.09 15.82
C GLU A 492 -10.31 -16.24 14.84
N ALA A 493 -9.99 -16.79 13.67
CA ALA A 493 -9.32 -16.03 12.61
C ALA A 493 -10.13 -14.82 12.15
N ARG A 494 -11.44 -14.97 11.98
CA ARG A 494 -12.37 -13.87 11.66
C ARG A 494 -12.42 -12.82 12.76
N GLU A 495 -12.44 -13.23 14.02
CA GLU A 495 -12.40 -12.33 15.16
C GLU A 495 -11.07 -11.57 15.26
N SER A 496 -9.95 -12.25 14.97
CA SER A 496 -8.64 -11.62 14.90
C SER A 496 -8.58 -10.56 13.80
N TYR A 497 -9.11 -10.87 12.63
CA TYR A 497 -9.20 -9.90 11.54
C TYR A 497 -10.13 -8.72 11.88
N ASP A 498 -11.29 -8.97 12.50
CA ASP A 498 -12.19 -7.89 12.95
C ASP A 498 -11.50 -6.98 13.98
N ARG A 499 -10.72 -7.56 14.90
CA ARG A 499 -9.89 -6.77 15.82
C ARG A 499 -8.86 -5.94 15.07
N LEU A 500 -8.15 -6.52 14.09
CA LEU A 500 -7.11 -5.83 13.31
C LEU A 500 -7.66 -4.57 12.62
N ILE A 501 -8.73 -4.71 11.83
CA ILE A 501 -9.34 -3.57 11.12
C ILE A 501 -10.13 -2.61 12.02
N SER A 502 -10.25 -2.94 13.31
CA SER A 502 -10.89 -2.10 14.33
C SER A 502 -9.88 -1.33 15.18
N LEU A 503 -8.59 -1.51 14.98
CA LEU A 503 -7.56 -0.79 15.73
C LEU A 503 -7.54 0.68 15.29
N SER A 504 -7.64 1.57 16.27
CA SER A 504 -7.55 3.02 16.09
C SER A 504 -6.29 3.62 16.72
N ASP A 505 -5.49 2.82 17.42
CA ASP A 505 -4.22 3.26 18.02
C ASP A 505 -3.08 3.05 17.03
N THR A 506 -2.77 4.09 16.28
CA THR A 506 -1.70 4.09 15.27
C THR A 506 -0.29 4.07 15.88
N SER A 507 -0.16 4.29 17.20
CA SER A 507 1.13 4.23 17.90
C SER A 507 1.65 2.81 18.13
N LEU A 508 0.83 1.79 17.88
CA LEU A 508 1.22 0.39 18.05
C LEU A 508 2.26 -0.09 17.03
N GLY A 509 2.35 0.57 15.87
CA GLY A 509 3.14 0.11 14.75
C GLY A 509 2.61 -1.19 14.13
N PHE A 510 3.38 -1.81 13.24
CA PHE A 510 2.98 -3.04 12.55
C PHE A 510 2.92 -4.24 13.49
N VAL A 511 4.04 -4.56 14.15
CA VAL A 511 4.14 -5.74 15.03
C VAL A 511 3.21 -5.63 16.23
N GLY A 512 3.10 -4.44 16.82
CA GLY A 512 2.19 -4.18 17.94
C GLY A 512 0.71 -4.33 17.55
N SER A 513 0.33 -3.92 16.34
CA SER A 513 -1.03 -4.09 15.81
C SER A 513 -1.38 -5.55 15.58
N LEU A 514 -0.48 -6.33 14.98
CA LEU A 514 -0.66 -7.78 14.82
C LEU A 514 -0.87 -8.46 16.18
N LYS A 515 0.00 -8.16 17.13
CA LYS A 515 -0.11 -8.70 18.50
C LYS A 515 -1.45 -8.33 19.16
N SER A 516 -1.87 -7.08 19.07
CA SER A 516 -3.14 -6.61 19.64
C SER A 516 -4.36 -7.28 19.00
N ALA A 517 -4.26 -7.65 17.74
CA ALA A 517 -5.29 -8.39 17.02
C ALA A 517 -5.28 -9.90 17.33
N GLY A 518 -4.24 -10.42 17.97
CA GLY A 518 -4.04 -11.86 18.19
C GLY A 518 -3.50 -12.57 16.95
N LEU A 519 -2.76 -11.86 16.09
CA LEU A 519 -2.09 -12.39 14.91
C LEU A 519 -0.62 -12.69 15.21
N VAL A 520 -0.06 -13.58 14.40
CA VAL A 520 1.32 -14.03 14.53
C VAL A 520 2.29 -12.93 14.07
N ASN A 521 3.39 -12.76 14.81
CA ASN A 521 4.48 -11.90 14.40
C ASN A 521 5.29 -12.59 13.28
N PRO A 522 5.37 -12.04 12.04
CA PRO A 522 6.05 -12.65 10.90
C PRO A 522 7.57 -12.78 11.09
N PHE A 523 8.16 -12.08 12.06
CA PHE A 523 9.59 -12.10 12.35
C PHE A 523 9.99 -13.18 13.39
N THR A 524 9.21 -14.26 13.52
CA THR A 524 9.48 -15.32 14.48
C THR A 524 9.65 -16.68 13.80
N ALA A 525 10.51 -17.54 14.36
CA ALA A 525 10.69 -18.90 13.89
C ALA A 525 9.40 -19.72 13.96
N GLU A 526 8.52 -19.40 14.91
CA GLU A 526 7.23 -20.06 15.09
C GLU A 526 6.30 -19.81 13.89
N ALA A 527 6.23 -18.57 13.37
CA ALA A 527 5.42 -18.25 12.21
C ALA A 527 5.81 -19.09 10.98
N PHE A 528 7.11 -19.21 10.72
CA PHE A 528 7.64 -20.01 9.61
C PHE A 528 7.41 -21.52 9.83
N LYS A 529 7.61 -22.00 11.06
CA LYS A 529 7.35 -23.41 11.39
C LYS A 529 5.87 -23.76 11.24
N THR A 530 4.97 -22.95 11.72
CA THR A 530 3.52 -23.16 11.60
C THR A 530 3.09 -23.29 10.15
N PHE A 531 3.56 -22.40 9.29
CA PHE A 531 3.29 -22.47 7.87
C PHE A 531 3.91 -23.71 7.21
N GLN A 532 5.16 -24.04 7.55
CA GLN A 532 5.82 -25.26 7.06
C GLN A 532 5.04 -26.52 7.45
N ASP A 533 4.62 -26.64 8.71
CA ASP A 533 3.86 -27.80 9.22
C ASP A 533 2.51 -27.92 8.47
N TYR A 534 1.85 -26.79 8.17
CA TYR A 534 0.64 -26.76 7.36
C TYR A 534 0.87 -27.31 5.94
N VAL A 535 1.88 -26.81 5.21
CA VAL A 535 2.16 -27.22 3.81
C VAL A 535 2.60 -28.67 3.72
N LEU A 536 3.37 -29.15 4.70
CA LEU A 536 3.89 -30.53 4.73
C LEU A 536 2.90 -31.55 5.29
N GLY A 537 1.79 -31.08 5.90
CA GLY A 537 0.82 -31.97 6.58
C GLY A 537 1.42 -32.71 7.77
N SER A 538 2.45 -32.14 8.42
CA SER A 538 3.28 -32.84 9.42
C SER A 538 2.84 -32.60 10.88
N GLY A 539 1.67 -31.96 11.12
CA GLY A 539 1.18 -31.67 12.47
C GLY A 539 -0.33 -31.59 12.59
N GLU A 540 -0.88 -31.80 13.78
CA GLU A 540 -2.16 -31.21 14.15
C GLU A 540 -1.97 -29.70 14.10
N LEU A 541 -2.81 -28.99 13.33
CA LEU A 541 -2.81 -27.53 13.31
C LEU A 541 -3.19 -27.04 14.72
N THR A 542 -2.19 -26.83 15.55
CA THR A 542 -2.40 -26.17 16.84
C THR A 542 -2.59 -24.67 16.57
N PRO A 543 -3.64 -24.05 17.10
CA PRO A 543 -3.75 -22.59 17.04
C PRO A 543 -2.47 -21.98 17.59
N VAL A 544 -1.86 -21.05 16.85
CA VAL A 544 -0.68 -20.32 17.33
C VAL A 544 -1.16 -19.47 18.50
N GLU A 545 -0.65 -19.71 19.70
CA GLU A 545 -0.99 -18.87 20.84
C GLU A 545 -0.46 -17.45 20.58
N PRO A 546 -1.30 -16.43 20.76
CA PRO A 546 -0.84 -15.05 20.67
C PRO A 546 0.29 -14.82 21.66
N LEU A 547 1.36 -14.16 21.24
CA LEU A 547 2.47 -13.79 22.14
C LEU A 547 1.94 -13.08 23.38
N ALA A 548 2.26 -13.62 24.56
CA ALA A 548 1.88 -13.05 25.85
C ALA A 548 2.49 -11.66 26.10
#